data_d0841e5745855cae77ad7064b4a1a957
#
_entry.id   d0841e5745855cae77ad7064b4a1a957
#
_cell.length_a   1.000
_cell.length_b   1.000
_cell.length_c   1.000
_cell.angle_alpha   90.00
_cell.angle_beta   90.00
_cell.angle_gamma   90.00
#
_symmetry.space_group_name_H-M   'P 1'
#
loop_
_entity.id
_entity.type
_entity.pdbx_description
1 polymer ?
#
loop_
_entity_poly.entity_id
_entity_poly.type
_entity_poly.pdbx_seq_one_letter_code
_entity_poly.pdbx_strand_id
1 'polypeptide(L)'
;MADIPDKNMTAKIEDEIVNTEQFEDMRDLLEEDFVDLIQVYFVDCQRRITKLRTAQQEEDNANGFELAHALKGASANLGTTQLISLSSQLQEICRERRIGEQAALIEGIAVALQRAEQEINQRLGQS
;
A
#
# COMPACT_ATOMS: atom_id res chain seq x y z
N MET A 1 -2.10 -32.76 -8.00
CA MET A 1 -2.53 -31.99 -9.17
C MET A 1 -3.58 -30.97 -8.86
N ALA A 2 -4.46 -31.28 -7.95
CA ALA A 2 -5.55 -30.37 -7.56
C ALA A 2 -5.04 -29.08 -6.95
N ASP A 3 -3.86 -29.08 -6.39
CA ASP A 3 -3.26 -27.93 -5.73
C ASP A 3 -2.75 -26.87 -6.70
N ILE A 4 -2.54 -27.22 -7.97
CA ILE A 4 -2.01 -26.28 -8.94
C ILE A 4 -2.92 -25.05 -9.12
N PRO A 5 -4.25 -25.20 -9.29
CA PRO A 5 -5.13 -24.02 -9.40
C PRO A 5 -5.10 -23.14 -8.17
N ASP A 6 -5.09 -23.75 -6.97
CA ASP A 6 -5.03 -22.99 -5.72
C ASP A 6 -3.73 -22.21 -5.61
N LYS A 7 -2.64 -22.84 -6.00
CA LYS A 7 -1.33 -22.22 -5.98
C LYS A 7 -1.26 -21.03 -6.93
N ASN A 8 -1.86 -21.18 -8.12
CA ASN A 8 -1.91 -20.11 -9.10
C ASN A 8 -2.79 -18.96 -8.62
N MET A 9 -3.88 -19.27 -7.95
CA MET A 9 -4.75 -18.23 -7.39
C MET A 9 -4.03 -17.43 -6.32
N THR A 10 -3.30 -18.09 -5.44
CA THR A 10 -2.54 -17.42 -4.39
C THR A 10 -1.49 -16.50 -4.99
N ALA A 11 -0.73 -16.99 -5.97
CA ALA A 11 0.28 -16.20 -6.64
C ALA A 11 -0.34 -14.98 -7.34
N LYS A 12 -1.50 -15.17 -7.96
CA LYS A 12 -2.20 -14.10 -8.66
C LYS A 12 -2.66 -13.01 -7.69
N ILE A 13 -3.14 -13.40 -6.51
CA ILE A 13 -3.56 -12.45 -5.48
C ILE A 13 -2.35 -11.68 -4.96
N GLU A 14 -1.24 -12.37 -4.72
CA GLU A 14 -0.01 -11.74 -4.22
C GLU A 14 0.58 -10.76 -5.23
N ASP A 15 0.40 -11.04 -6.53
CA ASP A 15 0.91 -10.18 -7.59
C ASP A 15 -0.04 -9.04 -7.93
N GLU A 16 -1.25 -9.06 -7.39
CA GLU A 16 -2.23 -8.01 -7.65
C GLU A 16 -1.76 -6.68 -7.07
N ILE A 17 -1.65 -5.68 -7.95
CA ILE A 17 -1.20 -4.34 -7.55
C ILE A 17 -2.38 -3.50 -7.10
N VAL A 18 -3.50 -3.59 -7.82
CA VAL A 18 -4.72 -2.84 -7.53
C VAL A 18 -5.90 -3.77 -7.71
N ASN A 19 -6.73 -3.87 -6.68
CA ASN A 19 -7.98 -4.62 -6.77
C ASN A 19 -8.95 -3.85 -7.68
N THR A 20 -9.28 -4.44 -8.82
CA THR A 20 -10.07 -3.78 -9.85
C THR A 20 -11.46 -3.39 -9.35
N GLU A 21 -12.13 -4.29 -8.63
CA GLU A 21 -13.47 -4.04 -8.13
C GLU A 21 -13.48 -2.84 -7.17
N GLN A 22 -12.57 -2.84 -6.21
CA GLN A 22 -12.49 -1.75 -5.24
C GLN A 22 -12.14 -0.42 -5.92
N PHE A 23 -11.21 -0.46 -6.87
CA PHE A 23 -10.81 0.72 -7.63
C PHE A 23 -11.99 1.31 -8.41
N GLU A 24 -12.73 0.45 -9.13
CA GLU A 24 -13.86 0.90 -9.93
C GLU A 24 -15.01 1.40 -9.05
N ASP A 25 -15.24 0.78 -7.89
CA ASP A 25 -16.26 1.24 -6.95
C ASP A 25 -15.97 2.66 -6.48
N MET A 26 -14.73 2.96 -6.13
CA MET A 26 -14.34 4.30 -5.69
C MET A 26 -14.43 5.30 -6.84
N ARG A 27 -14.02 4.88 -8.03
CA ARG A 27 -14.08 5.72 -9.22
C ARG A 27 -15.53 6.11 -9.53
N ASP A 28 -16.44 5.13 -9.48
CA ASP A 28 -17.85 5.37 -9.73
C ASP A 28 -18.48 6.26 -8.66
N LEU A 29 -18.08 6.06 -7.41
CA LEU A 29 -18.61 6.82 -6.28
C LEU A 29 -18.21 8.29 -6.35
N LEU A 30 -16.95 8.57 -6.67
CA LEU A 30 -16.39 9.92 -6.60
C LEU A 30 -16.42 10.69 -7.92
N GLU A 31 -16.58 9.96 -9.01
CA GLU A 31 -16.66 10.56 -10.36
C GLU A 31 -15.51 11.54 -10.62
N GLU A 32 -15.80 12.81 -10.86
CA GLU A 32 -14.76 13.83 -11.18
C GLU A 32 -13.80 14.09 -10.03
N ASP A 33 -14.20 13.83 -8.79
CA ASP A 33 -13.34 14.04 -7.63
C ASP A 33 -12.32 12.92 -7.44
N PHE A 34 -12.44 11.84 -8.22
CA PHE A 34 -11.58 10.67 -8.05
C PHE A 34 -10.11 10.98 -8.36
N VAL A 35 -9.83 11.76 -9.40
CA VAL A 35 -8.46 12.12 -9.77
C VAL A 35 -7.79 12.92 -8.65
N ASP A 36 -8.53 13.86 -8.07
CA ASP A 36 -8.02 14.66 -6.95
C ASP A 36 -7.70 13.78 -5.74
N LEU A 37 -8.58 12.82 -5.44
CA LEU A 37 -8.35 11.88 -4.34
C LEU A 37 -7.07 11.08 -4.59
N ILE A 38 -6.87 10.61 -5.81
CA ILE A 38 -5.69 9.82 -6.17
C ILE A 38 -4.41 10.63 -5.94
N GLN A 39 -4.39 11.90 -6.36
CA GLN A 39 -3.23 12.76 -6.21
C GLN A 39 -2.90 12.97 -4.73
N VAL A 40 -3.92 13.25 -3.92
CA VAL A 40 -3.75 13.43 -2.47
C VAL A 40 -3.22 12.14 -1.84
N TYR A 41 -3.75 11.01 -2.27
CA TYR A 41 -3.32 9.70 -1.77
C TYR A 41 -1.82 9.49 -1.98
N PHE A 42 -1.32 9.74 -3.19
CA PHE A 42 0.09 9.52 -3.49
C PHE A 42 0.99 10.47 -2.71
N VAL A 43 0.62 11.74 -2.62
CA VAL A 43 1.40 12.73 -1.86
C VAL A 43 1.47 12.34 -0.38
N ASP A 44 0.34 11.96 0.20
CA ASP A 44 0.28 11.57 1.61
C ASP A 44 1.08 10.28 1.87
N CYS A 45 0.99 9.30 0.96
CA CYS A 45 1.76 8.07 1.10
C CYS A 45 3.26 8.33 1.03
N GLN A 46 3.70 9.17 0.11
CA GLN A 46 5.11 9.53 -0.01
C GLN A 46 5.61 10.22 1.26
N ARG A 47 4.81 11.11 1.81
CA ARG A 47 5.14 11.80 3.06
C ARG A 47 5.27 10.80 4.22
N ARG A 48 4.34 9.86 4.30
CA ARG A 48 4.37 8.84 5.36
C ARG A 48 5.57 7.92 5.23
N ILE A 49 5.94 7.56 4.00
CA ILE A 49 7.12 6.73 3.77
C ILE A 49 8.39 7.45 4.22
N THR A 50 8.51 8.74 3.92
CA THR A 50 9.64 9.54 4.37
C THR A 50 9.73 9.54 5.89
N LYS A 51 8.60 9.70 6.57
CA LYS A 51 8.52 9.66 8.04
C LYS A 51 8.83 8.27 8.58
N LEU A 52 8.46 7.21 7.85
CA LEU A 52 8.78 5.84 8.25
C LEU A 52 10.30 5.59 8.21
N ARG A 53 10.99 6.15 7.23
CA ARG A 53 12.44 6.05 7.16
C ARG A 53 13.09 6.67 8.40
N THR A 54 12.58 7.83 8.82
CA THR A 54 13.05 8.49 10.04
C THR A 54 12.73 7.65 11.29
N ALA A 55 11.50 7.16 11.38
CA ALA A 55 11.08 6.32 12.51
C ALA A 55 11.95 5.07 12.61
N GLN A 56 12.30 4.48 11.47
CA GLN A 56 13.16 3.30 11.44
C GLN A 56 14.56 3.64 11.98
N GLN A 57 15.14 4.75 11.55
CA GLN A 57 16.46 5.16 11.99
C GLN A 57 16.49 5.48 13.49
N GLU A 58 15.42 6.04 14.00
CA GLU A 58 15.28 6.42 15.40
C GLU A 58 14.69 5.30 16.27
N GLU A 59 14.36 4.18 15.66
CA GLU A 59 13.72 3.04 16.33
C GLU A 59 12.43 3.46 17.06
N ASP A 60 11.69 4.37 16.44
CA ASP A 60 10.44 4.91 16.98
C ASP A 60 9.27 4.02 16.57
N ASN A 61 9.06 2.96 17.34
CA ASN A 61 8.02 1.97 17.03
C ASN A 61 6.61 2.53 17.16
N ALA A 62 6.36 3.42 18.10
CA ALA A 62 5.03 4.01 18.29
C ALA A 62 4.62 4.82 17.07
N ASN A 63 5.51 5.70 16.60
CA ASN A 63 5.24 6.51 15.42
C ASN A 63 5.17 5.64 14.15
N GLY A 64 6.06 4.65 14.06
CA GLY A 64 6.04 3.70 12.96
C GLY A 64 4.72 2.95 12.85
N PHE A 65 4.18 2.53 13.99
CA PHE A 65 2.88 1.87 14.05
C PHE A 65 1.78 2.77 13.48
N GLU A 66 1.72 4.02 13.92
CA GLU A 66 0.70 4.96 13.47
C GLU A 66 0.80 5.25 11.98
N LEU A 67 2.02 5.42 11.48
CA LEU A 67 2.25 5.66 10.05
C LEU A 67 1.83 4.46 9.20
N ALA A 68 2.19 3.26 9.64
CA ALA A 68 1.82 2.03 8.94
C ALA A 68 0.30 1.83 8.95
N HIS A 69 -0.34 2.12 10.07
CA HIS A 69 -1.79 2.02 10.21
C HIS A 69 -2.50 2.97 9.23
N ALA A 70 -2.02 4.21 9.13
CA ALA A 70 -2.59 5.20 8.21
C ALA A 70 -2.41 4.78 6.75
N LEU A 71 -1.23 4.24 6.39
CA LEU A 71 -0.99 3.72 5.05
C LEU A 71 -1.93 2.57 4.71
N LYS A 72 -2.11 1.66 5.65
CA LYS A 72 -3.00 0.52 5.47
C LYS A 72 -4.44 0.98 5.22
N GLY A 73 -4.93 1.92 6.05
CA GLY A 73 -6.30 2.42 5.94
C GLY A 73 -6.55 3.13 4.62
N ALA A 74 -5.65 4.04 4.23
CA ALA A 74 -5.78 4.78 2.98
C ALA A 74 -5.73 3.84 1.78
N SER A 75 -4.84 2.84 1.84
CA SER A 75 -4.66 1.89 0.74
C SER A 75 -5.86 0.95 0.60
N ALA A 76 -6.50 0.61 1.71
CA ALA A 76 -7.70 -0.23 1.68
C ALA A 76 -8.84 0.43 0.90
N ASN A 77 -8.96 1.76 1.00
CA ASN A 77 -10.00 2.49 0.29
C ASN A 77 -9.86 2.41 -1.23
N LEU A 78 -8.63 2.34 -1.72
CA LEU A 78 -8.35 2.29 -3.16
C LEU A 78 -8.09 0.88 -3.68
N GLY A 79 -7.89 -0.08 -2.79
CA GLY A 79 -7.61 -1.45 -3.21
C GLY A 79 -6.17 -1.68 -3.66
N THR A 80 -5.21 -0.88 -3.17
CA THR A 80 -3.79 -1.10 -3.48
C THR A 80 -3.24 -2.21 -2.59
N THR A 81 -3.46 -3.43 -3.04
CA THR A 81 -3.32 -4.65 -2.24
C THR A 81 -1.91 -4.89 -1.68
N GLN A 82 -0.88 -4.60 -2.46
CA GLN A 82 0.49 -4.79 -1.98
C GLN A 82 0.82 -3.83 -0.83
N LEU A 83 0.37 -2.58 -0.95
CA LEU A 83 0.55 -1.59 0.11
C LEU A 83 -0.19 -1.99 1.38
N ILE A 84 -1.40 -2.52 1.25
CA ILE A 84 -2.18 -3.01 2.39
C ILE A 84 -1.39 -4.11 3.11
N SER A 85 -0.89 -5.09 2.36
CA SER A 85 -0.18 -6.23 2.91
C SER A 85 1.11 -5.82 3.62
N LEU A 86 1.93 -5.01 2.96
CA LEU A 86 3.22 -4.60 3.50
C LEU A 86 3.05 -3.67 4.71
N SER A 87 2.08 -2.76 4.65
CA SER A 87 1.80 -1.87 5.77
C SER A 87 1.29 -2.64 6.98
N SER A 88 0.46 -3.66 6.74
CA SER A 88 -0.02 -4.54 7.79
C SER A 88 1.12 -5.29 8.48
N GLN A 89 2.08 -5.80 7.68
CA GLN A 89 3.27 -6.46 8.22
C GLN A 89 4.08 -5.50 9.08
N LEU A 90 4.31 -4.29 8.59
CA LEU A 90 5.08 -3.30 9.34
C LEU A 90 4.40 -2.92 10.65
N GLN A 91 3.07 -2.79 10.62
CA GLN A 91 2.28 -2.49 11.80
C GLN A 91 2.53 -3.54 12.90
N GLU A 92 2.48 -4.82 12.54
CA GLU A 92 2.73 -5.91 13.49
C GLU A 92 4.17 -5.92 14.01
N ILE A 93 5.13 -5.64 13.12
CA ILE A 93 6.53 -5.58 13.50
C ILE A 93 6.77 -4.43 14.49
N CYS A 94 6.10 -3.31 14.32
CA CYS A 94 6.19 -2.19 15.26
C CYS A 94 5.63 -2.57 16.63
N ARG A 95 4.57 -3.40 16.67
CA ARG A 95 4.06 -3.92 17.93
C ARG A 95 5.10 -4.75 18.66
N GLU A 96 5.94 -5.45 17.90
CA GLU A 96 7.03 -6.27 18.44
C GLU A 96 8.28 -5.44 18.75
N ARG A 97 8.21 -4.13 18.51
CA ARG A 97 9.32 -3.19 18.76
C ARG A 97 10.55 -3.48 17.91
N ARG A 98 10.35 -3.83 16.65
CA ARG A 98 11.43 -4.24 15.76
C ARG A 98 11.56 -3.38 14.51
N ILE A 99 11.04 -2.15 14.53
CA ILE A 99 11.12 -1.27 13.35
C ILE A 99 12.56 -0.97 12.96
N GLY A 100 13.48 -0.93 13.92
CA GLY A 100 14.89 -0.66 13.64
C GLY A 100 15.52 -1.60 12.63
N GLU A 101 14.99 -2.82 12.50
CA GLU A 101 15.49 -3.85 11.59
C GLU A 101 14.79 -3.83 10.22
N GLN A 102 13.90 -2.85 9.95
CA GLN A 102 12.95 -2.97 8.86
C GLN A 102 13.18 -1.99 7.71
N ALA A 103 14.41 -1.55 7.50
CA ALA A 103 14.74 -0.66 6.38
C ALA A 103 14.30 -1.26 5.04
N ALA A 104 14.56 -2.56 4.84
CA ALA A 104 14.20 -3.24 3.59
C ALA A 104 12.69 -3.30 3.37
N LEU A 105 11.92 -3.56 4.42
CA LEU A 105 10.46 -3.59 4.31
C LEU A 105 9.90 -2.22 3.95
N ILE A 106 10.45 -1.17 4.54
CA ILE A 106 10.02 0.21 4.24
C ILE A 106 10.31 0.55 2.78
N GLU A 107 11.48 0.17 2.27
CA GLU A 107 11.78 0.37 0.85
C GLU A 107 10.89 -0.48 -0.05
N GLY A 108 10.48 -1.66 0.41
CA GLY A 108 9.48 -2.47 -0.28
C GLY A 108 8.14 -1.76 -0.39
N ILE A 109 7.74 -1.05 0.66
CA ILE A 109 6.52 -0.23 0.64
C ILE A 109 6.66 0.89 -0.40
N ALA A 110 7.83 1.54 -0.47
CA ALA A 110 8.08 2.60 -1.45
C ALA A 110 7.96 2.07 -2.89
N VAL A 111 8.52 0.88 -3.15
CA VAL A 111 8.43 0.25 -4.47
C VAL A 111 6.96 -0.11 -4.79
N ALA A 112 6.23 -0.63 -3.79
CA ALA A 112 4.81 -0.95 -3.98
C ALA A 112 4.00 0.30 -4.33
N LEU A 113 4.33 1.45 -3.72
CA LEU A 113 3.67 2.71 -4.05
C LEU A 113 3.95 3.12 -5.49
N GLN A 114 5.19 2.99 -5.95
CA GLN A 114 5.54 3.30 -7.34
C GLN A 114 4.76 2.42 -8.32
N ARG A 115 4.65 1.13 -8.02
CA ARG A 115 3.89 0.21 -8.87
C ARG A 115 2.42 0.56 -8.89
N ALA A 116 1.85 0.93 -7.74
CA ALA A 116 0.46 1.34 -7.65
C ALA A 116 0.22 2.62 -8.46
N GLU A 117 1.14 3.58 -8.37
CA GLU A 117 1.04 4.82 -9.13
C GLU A 117 1.05 4.56 -10.63
N GLN A 118 1.97 3.73 -11.10
CA GLN A 118 2.06 3.38 -12.52
C GLN A 118 0.78 2.70 -12.99
N GLU A 119 0.28 1.73 -12.22
CA GLU A 119 -0.92 0.98 -12.58
C GLU A 119 -2.15 1.89 -12.61
N ILE A 120 -2.30 2.75 -11.61
CA ILE A 120 -3.45 3.65 -11.52
C ILE A 120 -3.42 4.69 -12.63
N ASN A 121 -2.25 5.29 -12.89
CA ASN A 121 -2.11 6.26 -13.98
C ASN A 121 -2.44 5.62 -15.33
N GLN A 122 -2.05 4.38 -15.52
CA GLN A 122 -2.35 3.64 -16.74
C GLN A 122 -3.86 3.44 -16.89
N ARG A 123 -4.54 3.07 -15.82
CA ARG A 123 -6.00 2.88 -15.83
C ARG A 123 -6.74 4.19 -16.09
N LEU A 124 -6.27 5.28 -15.50
CA LEU A 124 -6.87 6.60 -15.73
C LEU A 124 -6.67 7.06 -17.17
N GLY A 125 -5.52 6.76 -17.75
CA GLY A 125 -5.22 7.10 -19.13
C GLY A 125 -6.07 6.34 -20.15
N GLN A 126 -6.63 5.21 -19.75
CA GLN A 126 -7.49 4.39 -20.61
C GLN A 126 -8.95 4.85 -20.59
N SER A 127 -9.27 5.81 -19.77
CA SER A 127 -10.65 6.37 -19.69
C SER A 127 -10.92 7.39 -20.77
#